data_52e0ee58887ec1f485483164e5bfb552
#
_entry.id   52e0ee58887ec1f485483164e5bfb552
#
_cell.length_a   1.000
_cell.length_b   1.000
_cell.length_c   1.000
_cell.angle_alpha   90.00
_cell.angle_beta   90.00
_cell.angle_gamma   90.00
#
_symmetry.space_group_name_H-M   'P 1'
#
loop_
_entity.id
_entity.type
_entity.pdbx_description
1 polymer ?
#
loop_
_entity_poly.entity_id
_entity_poly.type
_entity_poly.pdbx_seq_one_letter_code
_entity_poly.pdbx_strand_id
1 'polypeptide(L)'
;MSNYLAATGLNFKSSGPFQARHDLLGSAPWDPLPTSAVSYVAGRKLLIIGEMEQASRVTELLGDRLSVHIAIPADRSGLASAANAHHAAGLTVKGFLGQFEVLIDQHLEQQDPGEQNLAKLFDIESGFFDQVWDCRTEPCFTSELKPPGYYNEQDGADIENQIDRLETVPDMVGEFEKPRYFDYNPDICAHGRSGIRGCTNCLDACPADAIISIGDSIEVNPYLCQGGGVCATSCPTSAITYAYPRADQHLELLRVLVKGMLKAYPDTAPEVVFVDNEHGIDRFNEQFREMVHTVLPFVVEEIGSVGPEMIASALAYGAGRVFIYTAEGTPAKVIETLEKTVGQIDAVLEETSCSDRTLSMGDTLEGVGVAVLDSVAKPATYAPVSGKRAITRKAYSHFNEIAEQPRELFAMPEGSMFGRIRVDTETCTLCMGCVSQCPGNALQAGGDTPALRFIEANCVQCGICQESCPESSITLEPRLHFDLNVISKPIPIKEESPFHCIVCGKPFATQAMIARMTDKLKGHWMFDDAGSLNRLRMCGDCRVVDMLEEENRKQT
;
A
#
# COMPACT_ATOMS: atom_id res chain seq x y z
N MET A 1 13.87 1.05 29.25
CA MET A 1 12.83 0.33 28.50
C MET A 1 11.49 0.74 29.08
N SER A 2 10.65 1.37 28.27
CA SER A 2 9.26 1.64 28.63
C SER A 2 8.48 0.32 28.58
N ASN A 3 7.42 0.19 29.38
CA ASN A 3 6.49 -0.91 29.23
C ASN A 3 5.33 -0.47 28.30
N TYR A 4 4.61 -1.45 27.74
CA TYR A 4 3.55 -1.20 26.80
C TYR A 4 2.45 -0.29 27.35
N LEU A 5 2.04 -0.49 28.59
CA LEU A 5 1.00 0.31 29.23
C LEU A 5 1.40 1.79 29.38
N ALA A 6 2.65 2.05 29.76
CA ALA A 6 3.15 3.42 29.91
C ALA A 6 3.33 4.13 28.54
N ALA A 7 3.62 3.36 27.49
CA ALA A 7 3.86 3.90 26.16
C ALA A 7 2.59 4.22 25.38
N THR A 8 1.46 3.55 25.70
CA THR A 8 0.23 3.62 24.91
C THR A 8 -0.86 4.53 25.49
N GLY A 9 -0.68 5.10 26.67
CA GLY A 9 -1.70 5.95 27.29
C GLY A 9 -3.00 5.23 27.69
N LEU A 10 -3.02 3.89 27.68
CA LEU A 10 -4.19 3.10 28.10
C LEU A 10 -4.54 3.34 29.57
N ASN A 11 -5.82 3.57 29.85
CA ASN A 11 -6.31 3.88 31.19
C ASN A 11 -7.52 3.00 31.56
N PHE A 12 -7.35 2.07 32.51
CA PHE A 12 -8.37 1.11 32.90
C PHE A 12 -8.22 0.61 34.34
N LYS A 13 -9.20 -0.17 34.81
CA LYS A 13 -9.20 -0.78 36.15
C LYS A 13 -8.05 -1.78 36.31
N SER A 14 -7.35 -1.71 37.46
CA SER A 14 -6.19 -2.53 37.80
C SER A 14 -6.42 -3.42 39.05
N SER A 15 -7.67 -3.73 39.39
CA SER A 15 -7.99 -4.51 40.60
C SER A 15 -9.03 -5.61 40.33
N GLY A 16 -9.10 -6.61 41.20
CA GLY A 16 -10.00 -7.74 41.05
C GLY A 16 -9.73 -8.57 39.78
N PRO A 17 -10.74 -8.88 38.97
CA PRO A 17 -10.56 -9.69 37.76
C PRO A 17 -9.71 -8.99 36.70
N PHE A 18 -9.45 -7.69 36.79
CA PHE A 18 -8.65 -6.93 35.83
C PHE A 18 -7.14 -6.94 36.14
N GLN A 19 -6.74 -7.39 37.34
CA GLN A 19 -5.34 -7.31 37.80
C GLN A 19 -4.39 -8.09 36.87
N ALA A 20 -4.75 -9.29 36.47
CA ALA A 20 -3.88 -10.11 35.62
C ALA A 20 -3.66 -9.48 34.24
N ARG A 21 -4.67 -8.84 33.63
CA ARG A 21 -4.53 -8.06 32.40
C ARG A 21 -3.62 -6.85 32.60
N HIS A 22 -3.84 -6.11 33.68
CA HIS A 22 -3.01 -4.94 34.02
C HIS A 22 -1.53 -5.33 34.18
N ASP A 23 -1.25 -6.40 34.91
CA ASP A 23 0.11 -6.87 35.15
C ASP A 23 0.78 -7.36 33.84
N LEU A 24 0.00 -8.02 32.96
CA LEU A 24 0.46 -8.45 31.65
C LEU A 24 0.87 -7.26 30.78
N LEU A 25 -0.02 -6.29 30.62
CA LEU A 25 0.25 -5.08 29.81
C LEU A 25 1.37 -4.22 30.41
N GLY A 26 1.41 -4.12 31.75
CA GLY A 26 2.45 -3.38 32.48
C GLY A 26 3.82 -4.07 32.48
N SER A 27 3.88 -5.39 32.27
CA SER A 27 5.15 -6.14 32.19
C SER A 27 5.63 -6.37 30.76
N ALA A 28 4.77 -6.16 29.75
CA ALA A 28 5.14 -6.34 28.36
C ALA A 28 6.17 -5.27 27.96
N PRO A 29 7.38 -5.65 27.50
CA PRO A 29 8.38 -4.69 27.06
C PRO A 29 7.93 -4.07 25.75
N TRP A 30 7.98 -2.74 25.66
CA TRP A 30 7.70 -2.01 24.46
C TRP A 30 8.74 -0.92 24.25
N ASP A 31 9.61 -1.13 23.27
CA ASP A 31 10.69 -0.22 22.91
C ASP A 31 10.88 -0.34 21.39
N PRO A 32 10.03 0.39 20.61
CA PRO A 32 10.11 0.34 19.15
C PRO A 32 11.48 0.73 18.66
N LEU A 33 12.03 -0.05 17.73
CA LEU A 33 13.30 0.27 17.10
C LEU A 33 13.19 1.62 16.39
N PRO A 34 14.15 2.53 16.59
CA PRO A 34 14.12 3.82 15.92
C PRO A 34 14.27 3.65 14.41
N THR A 35 13.61 4.52 13.67
CA THR A 35 13.79 4.68 12.23
C THR A 35 14.47 6.03 11.95
N SER A 36 14.87 6.28 10.68
CA SER A 36 15.37 7.60 10.30
C SER A 36 14.27 8.65 10.45
N ALA A 37 14.65 9.85 10.88
CA ALA A 37 13.73 10.97 10.97
C ALA A 37 13.55 11.67 9.62
N VAL A 38 12.36 12.25 9.44
CA VAL A 38 12.05 13.19 8.36
C VAL A 38 11.85 14.56 9.00
N SER A 39 12.73 15.51 8.66
CA SER A 39 12.75 16.82 9.29
C SER A 39 12.08 17.87 8.40
N TYR A 40 11.24 18.71 8.98
CA TYR A 40 10.65 19.89 8.36
C TYR A 40 11.26 21.15 9.01
N VAL A 41 11.49 22.16 8.18
CA VAL A 41 11.88 23.49 8.64
C VAL A 41 10.89 24.48 8.04
N ALA A 42 10.05 25.05 8.87
CA ALA A 42 9.03 26.01 8.44
C ALA A 42 9.27 27.39 9.05
N GLY A 43 9.29 28.40 8.21
CA GLY A 43 9.35 29.79 8.58
C GLY A 43 7.96 30.38 8.81
N ARG A 44 7.83 31.71 8.61
CA ARG A 44 6.61 32.44 8.89
C ARG A 44 5.80 32.84 7.65
N LYS A 45 6.13 32.36 6.44
CA LYS A 45 5.49 32.77 5.19
C LYS A 45 4.23 31.96 4.97
N LEU A 46 3.09 32.56 5.25
CA LEU A 46 1.78 31.98 4.99
C LEU A 46 1.21 32.53 3.68
N LEU A 47 0.82 31.64 2.76
CA LEU A 47 0.02 31.98 1.60
C LEU A 47 -1.46 31.73 1.93
N ILE A 48 -2.31 32.73 1.70
CA ILE A 48 -3.77 32.58 1.73
C ILE A 48 -4.26 32.57 0.28
N ILE A 49 -5.04 31.55 -0.09
CA ILE A 49 -5.68 31.43 -1.39
C ILE A 49 -7.20 31.64 -1.20
N GLY A 50 -7.76 32.68 -1.77
CA GLY A 50 -9.18 32.94 -1.61
C GLY A 50 -9.60 34.35 -1.99
N GLU A 51 -10.85 34.71 -1.68
CA GLU A 51 -11.37 36.07 -1.91
C GLU A 51 -10.77 37.06 -0.90
N MET A 52 -10.67 38.32 -1.30
CA MET A 52 -10.05 39.35 -0.47
C MET A 52 -10.71 39.50 0.90
N GLU A 53 -12.02 39.34 0.99
CA GLU A 53 -12.77 39.43 2.25
C GLU A 53 -12.34 38.36 3.24
N GLN A 54 -12.29 37.09 2.79
CA GLN A 54 -11.82 35.96 3.59
C GLN A 54 -10.35 36.11 3.98
N ALA A 55 -9.51 36.46 3.00
CA ALA A 55 -8.08 36.65 3.20
C ALA A 55 -7.77 37.77 4.21
N SER A 56 -8.54 38.87 4.16
CA SER A 56 -8.40 39.97 5.12
C SER A 56 -8.71 39.53 6.55
N ARG A 57 -9.75 38.71 6.72
CA ARG A 57 -10.14 38.17 8.02
C ARG A 57 -9.05 37.26 8.62
N VAL A 58 -8.50 36.36 7.83
CA VAL A 58 -7.38 35.50 8.25
C VAL A 58 -6.15 36.36 8.56
N THR A 59 -5.88 37.41 7.78
CA THR A 59 -4.77 38.34 7.99
C THR A 59 -4.91 39.11 9.31
N GLU A 60 -6.11 39.54 9.65
CA GLU A 60 -6.38 40.23 10.94
C GLU A 60 -6.04 39.32 12.15
N LEU A 61 -6.30 38.00 12.03
CA LEU A 61 -6.04 37.04 13.10
C LEU A 61 -4.57 36.63 13.20
N LEU A 62 -3.86 36.52 12.08
CA LEU A 62 -2.52 35.93 12.02
C LEU A 62 -1.39 36.90 11.64
N GLY A 63 -1.72 38.12 11.12
CA GLY A 63 -0.75 39.03 10.52
C GLY A 63 0.36 39.52 11.43
N ASP A 64 0.14 39.54 12.76
CA ASP A 64 1.17 39.90 13.76
C ASP A 64 2.13 38.71 14.03
N ARG A 65 1.71 37.48 13.73
CA ARG A 65 2.45 36.24 14.03
C ARG A 65 3.13 35.67 12.79
N LEU A 66 2.56 35.89 11.59
CA LEU A 66 3.02 35.33 10.31
C LEU A 66 3.20 36.41 9.25
N SER A 67 4.05 36.16 8.25
CA SER A 67 4.17 36.97 7.03
C SER A 67 3.14 36.51 6.03
N VAL A 68 2.03 37.24 5.93
CA VAL A 68 0.87 36.84 5.10
C VAL A 68 1.00 37.36 3.68
N HIS A 69 0.78 36.47 2.72
CA HIS A 69 0.70 36.72 1.28
C HIS A 69 -0.64 36.21 0.76
N ILE A 70 -1.24 36.90 -0.22
CA ILE A 70 -2.59 36.58 -0.68
C ILE A 70 -2.60 36.31 -2.18
N ALA A 71 -3.13 35.14 -2.57
CA ALA A 71 -3.44 34.78 -3.94
C ALA A 71 -4.95 34.86 -4.16
N ILE A 72 -5.39 35.75 -5.07
CA ILE A 72 -6.81 35.94 -5.42
C ILE A 72 -7.07 35.19 -6.72
N PRO A 73 -7.98 34.19 -6.77
CA PRO A 73 -8.32 33.48 -7.99
C PRO A 73 -8.82 34.44 -9.11
N ALA A 74 -8.33 34.24 -10.32
CA ALA A 74 -8.50 35.19 -11.43
C ALA A 74 -9.89 35.21 -12.08
N ASP A 75 -10.77 34.32 -11.74
CA ASP A 75 -12.13 34.21 -12.25
C ASP A 75 -13.08 35.29 -11.67
N ARG A 76 -12.61 36.08 -10.72
CA ARG A 76 -13.41 37.12 -10.05
C ARG A 76 -12.78 38.51 -10.18
N SER A 77 -13.54 39.44 -10.73
CA SER A 77 -13.15 40.84 -10.95
C SER A 77 -13.15 41.61 -9.64
N GLY A 78 -12.01 41.76 -9.01
CA GLY A 78 -11.78 42.69 -7.93
C GLY A 78 -10.36 43.26 -8.06
N LEU A 79 -10.20 44.57 -8.13
CA LEU A 79 -8.89 45.23 -8.10
C LEU A 79 -8.31 45.10 -6.70
N ALA A 80 -7.43 44.11 -6.50
CA ALA A 80 -6.62 44.06 -5.29
C ALA A 80 -5.40 44.96 -5.46
N SER A 81 -5.38 46.02 -4.72
CA SER A 81 -4.26 46.94 -4.65
C SER A 81 -3.59 46.90 -3.28
N ALA A 82 -3.31 45.70 -2.79
CA ALA A 82 -2.52 45.50 -1.56
C ALA A 82 -1.12 45.02 -1.92
N ALA A 83 -0.09 45.55 -1.28
CA ALA A 83 1.31 45.19 -1.57
C ALA A 83 1.65 43.72 -1.35
N ASN A 84 0.79 42.98 -0.66
CA ASN A 84 0.92 41.56 -0.35
C ASN A 84 -0.15 40.68 -1.02
N ALA A 85 -0.83 41.15 -2.10
CA ALA A 85 -1.86 40.40 -2.79
C ALA A 85 -1.63 40.39 -4.30
N HIS A 86 -1.75 39.22 -4.94
CA HIS A 86 -1.69 39.05 -6.38
C HIS A 86 -2.89 38.27 -6.89
N HIS A 87 -3.38 38.68 -8.07
CA HIS A 87 -4.35 37.90 -8.84
C HIS A 87 -3.64 36.74 -9.53
N ALA A 88 -4.20 35.54 -9.43
CA ALA A 88 -3.60 34.33 -9.98
C ALA A 88 -4.65 33.48 -10.72
N ALA A 89 -4.30 33.04 -11.93
CA ALA A 89 -5.05 32.05 -12.70
C ALA A 89 -4.29 30.74 -12.72
N GLY A 90 -5.00 29.63 -12.85
CA GLY A 90 -4.36 28.32 -13.01
C GLY A 90 -3.44 27.91 -11.86
N LEU A 91 -3.88 28.14 -10.62
CA LEU A 91 -3.10 27.85 -9.42
C LEU A 91 -2.79 26.35 -9.29
N THR A 92 -1.50 26.02 -9.26
CA THR A 92 -0.99 24.69 -8.91
C THR A 92 -0.12 24.79 -7.66
N VAL A 93 -0.47 24.05 -6.61
CA VAL A 93 0.28 23.99 -5.36
C VAL A 93 0.92 22.60 -5.24
N LYS A 94 2.22 22.56 -4.94
CA LYS A 94 3.00 21.34 -4.69
C LYS A 94 3.85 21.53 -3.44
N GLY A 95 4.17 20.42 -2.77
CA GLY A 95 5.09 20.49 -1.64
C GLY A 95 4.45 20.14 -0.31
N PHE A 96 5.04 20.63 0.76
CA PHE A 96 4.75 20.30 2.15
C PHE A 96 5.24 21.42 3.07
N LEU A 97 5.03 21.29 4.36
CA LEU A 97 5.42 22.26 5.39
C LEU A 97 6.86 22.78 5.20
N GLY A 98 7.00 24.08 5.03
CA GLY A 98 8.26 24.79 4.79
C GLY A 98 8.69 24.83 3.30
N GLN A 99 8.02 24.10 2.40
CA GLN A 99 8.43 23.96 0.99
C GLN A 99 7.23 23.88 0.04
N PHE A 100 6.25 24.77 0.15
CA PHE A 100 5.16 24.86 -0.81
C PHE A 100 5.57 25.70 -2.01
N GLU A 101 5.73 25.04 -3.18
CA GLU A 101 5.85 25.70 -4.47
C GLU A 101 4.46 25.99 -5.04
N VAL A 102 4.23 27.24 -5.41
CA VAL A 102 2.96 27.67 -6.00
C VAL A 102 3.22 28.24 -7.37
N LEU A 103 2.67 27.59 -8.38
CA LEU A 103 2.78 27.97 -9.77
C LEU A 103 1.46 28.54 -10.25
N ILE A 104 1.53 29.54 -11.12
CA ILE A 104 0.39 30.20 -11.76
C ILE A 104 0.59 30.22 -13.28
N ASP A 105 -0.48 29.97 -14.05
CA ASP A 105 -0.43 29.95 -15.53
C ASP A 105 -0.37 31.36 -16.12
N GLN A 106 -1.04 32.32 -15.49
CA GLN A 106 -1.04 33.73 -15.89
C GLN A 106 -1.08 34.66 -14.68
N HIS A 107 -0.25 35.67 -14.70
CA HIS A 107 -0.40 36.84 -13.87
C HIS A 107 -1.16 37.89 -14.67
N LEU A 108 -2.36 38.30 -14.22
CA LEU A 108 -3.25 39.22 -14.97
C LEU A 108 -2.62 40.60 -15.25
N GLU A 109 -1.57 40.95 -14.53
CA GLU A 109 -0.90 42.26 -14.66
C GLU A 109 0.33 42.21 -15.59
N GLN A 110 0.80 41.04 -16.00
CA GLN A 110 1.97 40.85 -16.87
C GLN A 110 1.60 40.01 -18.10
N GLN A 111 1.99 40.47 -19.29
CA GLN A 111 1.65 39.84 -20.58
C GLN A 111 2.58 38.67 -20.97
N ASP A 112 3.24 38.00 -20.02
CA ASP A 112 4.16 36.91 -20.34
C ASP A 112 3.45 35.56 -20.19
N PRO A 113 3.24 34.81 -21.31
CA PRO A 113 2.59 33.50 -21.24
C PRO A 113 3.60 32.44 -20.78
N GLY A 114 3.55 32.10 -19.51
CA GLY A 114 4.38 31.03 -18.94
C GLY A 114 3.97 30.70 -17.50
N GLU A 115 4.32 29.49 -17.07
CA GLU A 115 4.16 29.06 -15.69
C GLU A 115 5.12 29.89 -14.80
N GLN A 116 4.61 30.63 -13.83
CA GLN A 116 5.39 31.51 -12.96
C GLN A 116 5.28 31.07 -11.51
N ASN A 117 6.39 31.15 -10.79
CA ASN A 117 6.42 30.86 -9.35
C ASN A 117 5.90 32.08 -8.57
N LEU A 118 4.77 31.90 -7.89
CA LEU A 118 4.09 32.97 -7.16
C LEU A 118 4.94 33.55 -6.00
N ALA A 119 5.70 32.73 -5.31
CA ALA A 119 6.55 33.21 -4.20
C ALA A 119 7.60 34.22 -4.69
N LYS A 120 8.13 34.06 -5.90
CA LYS A 120 9.08 35.00 -6.49
C LYS A 120 8.45 36.35 -6.84
N LEU A 121 7.15 36.37 -7.15
CA LEU A 121 6.42 37.62 -7.35
C LEU A 121 6.22 38.43 -6.07
N PHE A 122 6.30 37.76 -4.91
CA PHE A 122 6.33 38.38 -3.59
C PHE A 122 7.76 38.66 -3.07
N ASP A 123 8.77 38.65 -3.94
CA ASP A 123 10.19 38.82 -3.60
C ASP A 123 10.72 37.79 -2.58
N ILE A 124 10.12 36.60 -2.54
CA ILE A 124 10.57 35.49 -1.70
C ILE A 124 11.68 34.73 -2.47
N GLU A 125 12.95 34.97 -2.10
CA GLU A 125 14.14 34.41 -2.77
C GLU A 125 14.11 32.88 -2.82
N SER A 126 13.63 32.19 -1.76
CA SER A 126 13.55 30.72 -1.71
C SER A 126 12.61 30.14 -2.77
N GLY A 127 11.64 30.90 -3.25
CA GLY A 127 10.61 30.40 -4.16
C GLY A 127 9.54 29.53 -3.48
N PHE A 128 9.51 29.47 -2.13
CA PHE A 128 8.59 28.62 -1.38
C PHE A 128 7.85 29.39 -0.29
N PHE A 129 6.59 29.05 -0.09
CA PHE A 129 5.84 29.39 1.11
C PHE A 129 6.03 28.29 2.17
N ASP A 130 5.92 28.66 3.44
CA ASP A 130 6.07 27.71 4.54
C ASP A 130 4.77 26.97 4.83
N GLN A 131 3.64 27.68 4.69
CA GLN A 131 2.29 27.17 4.93
C GLN A 131 1.32 27.74 3.92
N VAL A 132 0.20 27.04 3.66
CA VAL A 132 -0.85 27.46 2.75
C VAL A 132 -2.22 27.31 3.42
N TRP A 133 -3.00 28.39 3.45
CA TRP A 133 -4.39 28.40 3.86
C TRP A 133 -5.29 28.63 2.63
N ASP A 134 -5.99 27.59 2.21
CA ASP A 134 -6.84 27.62 1.01
C ASP A 134 -8.33 27.76 1.41
N CYS A 135 -8.89 28.95 1.20
CA CYS A 135 -10.29 29.26 1.52
C CYS A 135 -11.29 28.78 0.45
N ARG A 136 -10.82 28.12 -0.62
CA ARG A 136 -11.70 27.75 -1.73
C ARG A 136 -12.47 26.47 -1.43
N THR A 137 -13.65 26.34 -2.03
CA THR A 137 -14.46 25.12 -2.00
C THR A 137 -13.83 23.98 -2.80
N GLU A 138 -13.06 24.32 -3.85
CA GLU A 138 -12.27 23.36 -4.62
C GLU A 138 -10.79 23.54 -4.27
N PRO A 139 -10.25 22.70 -3.36
CA PRO A 139 -8.88 22.84 -2.90
C PRO A 139 -7.86 22.41 -3.95
N CYS A 140 -6.60 22.89 -3.80
CA CYS A 140 -5.50 22.47 -4.66
C CYS A 140 -5.13 21.00 -4.51
N PHE A 141 -5.33 20.43 -3.33
CA PHE A 141 -5.09 19.02 -3.07
C PHE A 141 -6.41 18.27 -2.90
N THR A 142 -6.57 17.18 -3.65
CA THR A 142 -7.76 16.32 -3.60
C THR A 142 -7.56 15.07 -2.76
N SER A 143 -6.31 14.78 -2.30
CA SER A 143 -6.01 13.69 -1.37
C SER A 143 -6.85 13.79 -0.09
N GLU A 144 -7.21 12.65 0.51
CA GLU A 144 -7.97 12.63 1.77
C GLU A 144 -7.15 13.28 2.90
N LEU A 145 -5.89 12.87 3.04
CA LEU A 145 -4.94 13.50 3.94
C LEU A 145 -4.17 14.59 3.18
N LYS A 146 -4.37 15.83 3.58
CA LYS A 146 -3.67 16.97 2.99
C LYS A 146 -2.19 16.99 3.41
N PRO A 147 -1.29 17.58 2.59
CA PRO A 147 0.11 17.76 2.99
C PRO A 147 0.24 18.53 4.31
N PRO A 148 1.18 18.18 5.20
CA PRO A 148 1.43 18.97 6.39
C PRO A 148 1.69 20.44 6.04
N GLY A 149 1.04 21.37 6.77
CA GLY A 149 1.10 22.82 6.51
C GLY A 149 0.17 23.35 5.43
N TYR A 150 -0.64 22.48 4.81
CA TYR A 150 -1.73 22.89 3.93
C TYR A 150 -3.08 22.72 4.65
N TYR A 151 -3.84 23.78 4.69
CA TYR A 151 -5.13 23.86 5.38
C TYR A 151 -6.22 24.19 4.38
N ASN A 152 -7.29 23.43 4.38
CA ASN A 152 -8.52 23.70 3.63
C ASN A 152 -9.68 23.02 4.35
N GLU A 153 -10.76 23.72 4.52
CA GLU A 153 -11.98 23.16 5.10
C GLU A 153 -13.05 23.07 4.02
N GLN A 154 -13.41 21.85 3.67
CA GLN A 154 -14.30 21.53 2.54
C GLN A 154 -15.75 21.98 2.73
N ASP A 155 -16.20 22.28 3.95
CA ASP A 155 -17.62 22.47 4.26
C ASP A 155 -18.14 23.89 4.12
N GLY A 156 -17.36 24.82 3.52
CA GLY A 156 -17.80 26.21 3.41
C GLY A 156 -18.11 26.84 4.77
N ALA A 157 -17.53 26.29 5.85
CA ALA A 157 -17.70 26.78 7.19
C ALA A 157 -17.18 28.22 7.27
N ASP A 158 -17.96 29.07 7.89
CA ASP A 158 -17.56 30.43 8.16
C ASP A 158 -16.22 30.45 8.91
N ILE A 159 -15.31 31.34 8.56
CA ILE A 159 -13.99 31.50 9.22
C ILE A 159 -14.14 31.53 10.75
N GLU A 160 -15.27 32.01 11.26
CA GLU A 160 -15.56 32.03 12.70
C GLU A 160 -15.61 30.62 13.31
N ASN A 161 -15.98 29.59 12.57
CA ASN A 161 -15.95 28.20 13.01
C ASN A 161 -14.56 27.55 12.90
N GLN A 162 -13.60 28.24 12.27
CA GLN A 162 -12.23 27.77 12.03
C GLN A 162 -11.19 28.45 12.94
N ILE A 163 -11.64 29.32 13.85
CA ILE A 163 -10.73 30.14 14.70
C ILE A 163 -9.77 29.25 15.49
N ASP A 164 -10.26 28.18 16.10
CA ASP A 164 -9.43 27.28 16.92
C ASP A 164 -8.29 26.67 16.09
N ARG A 165 -8.56 26.32 14.82
CA ARG A 165 -7.55 25.79 13.91
C ARG A 165 -6.60 26.88 13.39
N LEU A 166 -7.13 28.06 13.09
CA LEU A 166 -6.30 29.21 12.71
C LEU A 166 -5.31 29.58 13.80
N GLU A 167 -5.69 29.47 15.06
CA GLU A 167 -4.81 29.76 16.19
C GLU A 167 -3.62 28.79 16.28
N THR A 168 -3.73 27.57 15.76
CA THR A 168 -2.64 26.57 15.74
C THR A 168 -1.67 26.75 14.56
N VAL A 169 -2.03 27.48 13.50
CA VAL A 169 -1.18 27.69 12.31
C VAL A 169 0.20 28.29 12.66
N PRO A 170 0.32 29.33 13.54
CA PRO A 170 1.61 29.84 13.93
C PRO A 170 2.48 28.88 14.75
N ASP A 171 1.90 27.87 15.38
CA ASP A 171 2.63 26.88 16.17
C ASP A 171 3.42 25.91 15.24
N MET A 172 3.09 25.90 13.94
CA MET A 172 3.83 25.15 12.91
C MET A 172 5.06 25.92 12.37
N VAL A 173 5.53 26.95 13.06
CA VAL A 173 6.80 27.63 12.77
C VAL A 173 7.91 27.01 13.60
N GLY A 174 8.96 26.50 12.96
CA GLY A 174 10.08 25.88 13.65
C GLY A 174 10.67 24.68 12.92
N GLU A 175 11.35 23.85 13.66
CA GLU A 175 11.88 22.58 13.19
C GLU A 175 11.05 21.45 13.81
N PHE A 176 10.60 20.52 12.95
CA PHE A 176 9.77 19.39 13.34
C PHE A 176 10.36 18.10 12.77
N GLU A 177 10.25 17.03 13.50
CA GLU A 177 10.69 15.71 13.08
C GLU A 177 9.55 14.69 13.24
N LYS A 178 9.45 13.79 12.29
CA LYS A 178 8.60 12.61 12.38
C LYS A 178 9.38 11.35 12.00
N PRO A 179 8.94 10.16 12.42
CA PRO A 179 9.52 8.92 11.94
C PRO A 179 9.35 8.76 10.43
N ARG A 180 10.30 8.09 9.80
CA ARG A 180 10.08 7.54 8.46
C ARG A 180 9.28 6.26 8.61
N TYR A 181 8.01 6.28 8.18
CA TYR A 181 7.06 5.19 8.43
C TYR A 181 7.18 3.99 7.50
N PHE A 182 8.02 4.04 6.48
CA PHE A 182 8.13 2.98 5.48
C PHE A 182 9.57 2.63 5.12
N ASP A 183 9.78 1.35 4.79
CA ASP A 183 10.94 0.87 4.04
C ASP A 183 10.46 0.32 2.70
N TYR A 184 11.24 0.58 1.62
CA TYR A 184 10.91 0.14 0.27
C TYR A 184 12.08 -0.61 -0.38
N ASN A 185 11.78 -1.80 -0.92
CA ASN A 185 12.70 -2.63 -1.69
C ASN A 185 12.19 -2.75 -3.14
N PRO A 186 12.80 -2.05 -4.10
CA PRO A 186 12.39 -2.11 -5.50
C PRO A 186 12.62 -3.48 -6.15
N ASP A 187 13.58 -4.29 -5.67
CA ASP A 187 13.96 -5.56 -6.30
C ASP A 187 12.84 -6.61 -6.30
N ILE A 188 11.93 -6.54 -5.31
CA ILE A 188 10.79 -7.44 -5.16
C ILE A 188 9.45 -6.76 -5.45
N CYS A 189 9.48 -5.52 -5.92
CA CYS A 189 8.27 -4.77 -6.26
C CYS A 189 7.63 -5.35 -7.52
N ALA A 190 6.31 -5.51 -7.49
CA ALA A 190 5.52 -6.01 -8.61
C ALA A 190 4.76 -4.88 -9.34
N HIS A 191 5.20 -3.61 -9.18
CA HIS A 191 4.55 -2.46 -9.80
C HIS A 191 4.64 -2.47 -11.32
N GLY A 192 5.83 -2.78 -11.85
CA GLY A 192 6.06 -2.87 -13.27
C GLY A 192 7.29 -3.67 -13.63
N ARG A 193 7.42 -4.04 -14.89
CA ARG A 193 8.63 -4.63 -15.45
C ARG A 193 8.69 -4.44 -16.97
N SER A 194 9.82 -3.94 -17.46
CA SER A 194 10.02 -3.68 -18.89
C SER A 194 8.92 -2.80 -19.53
N GLY A 195 8.43 -1.81 -18.79
CA GLY A 195 7.36 -0.91 -19.21
C GLY A 195 5.94 -1.49 -19.14
N ILE A 196 5.78 -2.71 -18.63
CA ILE A 196 4.45 -3.33 -18.40
C ILE A 196 4.02 -3.04 -16.97
N ARG A 197 2.88 -2.38 -16.81
CA ARG A 197 2.30 -2.05 -15.51
C ARG A 197 1.65 -3.29 -14.89
N GLY A 198 1.94 -3.51 -13.61
CA GLY A 198 1.38 -4.58 -12.80
C GLY A 198 0.59 -4.05 -11.60
N CYS A 199 1.04 -4.36 -10.39
CA CYS A 199 0.38 -4.02 -9.14
C CYS A 199 0.38 -2.51 -8.86
N THR A 200 -0.77 -1.96 -8.46
CA THR A 200 -0.97 -0.55 -8.07
C THR A 200 -1.47 -0.38 -6.64
N ASN A 201 -1.62 -1.47 -5.88
CA ASN A 201 -2.31 -1.48 -4.59
C ASN A 201 -1.86 -0.38 -3.62
N CYS A 202 -0.54 -0.11 -3.54
CA CYS A 202 -0.02 0.90 -2.62
C CYS A 202 -0.29 2.34 -3.08
N LEU A 203 -0.39 2.58 -4.41
CA LEU A 203 -0.76 3.87 -4.97
C LEU A 203 -2.24 4.15 -4.69
N ASP A 204 -3.09 3.16 -5.00
CA ASP A 204 -4.55 3.29 -4.90
C ASP A 204 -5.00 3.44 -3.44
N ALA A 205 -4.30 2.76 -2.51
CA ALA A 205 -4.62 2.77 -1.09
C ALA A 205 -4.09 4.00 -0.34
N CYS A 206 -3.14 4.78 -0.89
CA CYS A 206 -2.52 5.88 -0.15
C CYS A 206 -3.49 7.07 0.03
N PRO A 207 -3.92 7.44 1.25
CA PRO A 207 -4.82 8.57 1.47
C PRO A 207 -4.15 9.93 1.30
N ALA A 208 -2.80 9.99 1.39
CA ALA A 208 -2.01 11.21 1.26
C ALA A 208 -1.44 11.40 -0.16
N ASP A 209 -1.74 10.50 -1.11
CA ASP A 209 -1.17 10.48 -2.46
C ASP A 209 0.38 10.64 -2.48
N ALA A 210 1.04 10.12 -1.43
CA ALA A 210 2.49 10.23 -1.22
C ALA A 210 3.29 9.26 -2.10
N ILE A 211 2.64 8.40 -2.88
CA ILE A 211 3.27 7.35 -3.69
C ILE A 211 3.00 7.61 -5.17
N ILE A 212 4.06 7.67 -5.96
CA ILE A 212 3.97 7.86 -7.41
C ILE A 212 4.65 6.73 -8.17
N SER A 213 4.19 6.51 -9.40
CA SER A 213 4.82 5.57 -10.34
C SER A 213 6.00 6.25 -11.04
N ILE A 214 7.17 5.60 -11.02
CA ILE A 214 8.37 6.02 -11.74
C ILE A 214 8.83 4.94 -12.72
N GLY A 215 7.94 4.55 -13.62
CA GLY A 215 8.20 3.47 -14.59
C GLY A 215 7.95 2.08 -14.00
N ASP A 216 8.98 1.25 -13.88
CA ASP A 216 8.85 -0.13 -13.37
C ASP A 216 8.80 -0.21 -11.83
N SER A 217 8.99 0.90 -11.13
CA SER A 217 8.99 1.00 -9.67
C SER A 217 8.13 2.16 -9.17
N ILE A 218 8.04 2.30 -7.85
CA ILE A 218 7.38 3.41 -7.18
C ILE A 218 8.39 4.30 -6.46
N GLU A 219 8.00 5.54 -6.24
CA GLU A 219 8.68 6.45 -5.33
C GLU A 219 7.70 6.89 -4.24
N VAL A 220 8.17 6.91 -3.01
CA VAL A 220 7.39 7.40 -1.87
C VAL A 220 8.01 8.69 -1.37
N ASN A 221 7.23 9.78 -1.40
CA ASN A 221 7.65 11.05 -0.81
C ASN A 221 7.54 10.98 0.73
N PRO A 222 8.67 10.98 1.47
CA PRO A 222 8.63 10.83 2.92
C PRO A 222 8.01 12.04 3.63
N TYR A 223 8.01 13.21 3.01
CA TYR A 223 7.42 14.43 3.57
C TYR A 223 5.89 14.43 3.46
N LEU A 224 5.33 13.85 2.39
CA LEU A 224 3.89 13.71 2.23
C LEU A 224 3.32 12.51 2.99
N CYS A 225 4.15 11.47 3.22
CA CYS A 225 3.73 10.26 3.96
C CYS A 225 3.39 10.60 5.40
N GLN A 226 2.17 10.37 5.83
CA GLN A 226 1.68 10.64 7.19
C GLN A 226 1.52 9.37 8.05
N GLY A 227 2.10 8.25 7.60
CA GLY A 227 2.15 7.04 8.42
C GLY A 227 0.97 6.08 8.30
N GLY A 228 -0.06 6.41 7.54
CA GLY A 228 -1.33 5.65 7.48
C GLY A 228 -1.26 4.13 7.26
N GLY A 229 -0.10 3.57 6.89
CA GLY A 229 0.22 2.13 6.94
C GLY A 229 -0.39 1.25 5.84
N VAL A 230 -1.49 1.64 5.23
CA VAL A 230 -2.24 0.82 4.24
C VAL A 230 -1.42 0.40 3.01
N CYS A 231 -0.43 1.18 2.61
CA CYS A 231 0.48 0.81 1.53
C CYS A 231 1.30 -0.46 1.87
N ALA A 232 1.71 -0.61 3.13
CA ALA A 232 2.41 -1.79 3.61
C ALA A 232 1.47 -3.00 3.73
N THR A 233 0.25 -2.80 4.23
CA THR A 233 -0.73 -3.89 4.41
C THR A 233 -1.27 -4.42 3.10
N SER A 234 -1.50 -3.56 2.10
CA SER A 234 -1.96 -3.94 0.75
C SER A 234 -0.86 -4.50 -0.16
N CYS A 235 0.44 -4.32 0.17
CA CYS A 235 1.53 -4.79 -0.68
C CYS A 235 1.64 -6.33 -0.70
N PRO A 236 1.41 -7.02 -1.84
CA PRO A 236 1.41 -8.49 -1.88
C PRO A 236 2.81 -9.11 -1.81
N THR A 237 3.86 -8.35 -2.14
CA THR A 237 5.25 -8.82 -2.14
C THR A 237 6.01 -8.44 -0.88
N SER A 238 5.47 -7.55 -0.04
CA SER A 238 6.19 -6.86 1.03
C SER A 238 7.37 -6.00 0.53
N ALA A 239 7.29 -5.50 -0.72
CA ALA A 239 8.26 -4.54 -1.24
C ALA A 239 8.22 -3.22 -0.46
N ILE A 240 7.05 -2.79 -0.03
CA ILE A 240 6.89 -1.72 0.96
C ILE A 240 6.43 -2.33 2.28
N THR A 241 7.08 -1.96 3.37
CA THR A 241 6.81 -2.44 4.73
C THR A 241 6.69 -1.28 5.69
N TYR A 242 5.90 -1.46 6.75
CA TYR A 242 5.75 -0.46 7.81
C TYR A 242 6.99 -0.47 8.71
N ALA A 243 7.60 0.69 8.92
CA ALA A 243 8.92 0.79 9.55
C ALA A 243 8.88 1.29 11.01
N TYR A 244 7.79 1.92 11.46
CA TYR A 244 7.69 2.45 12.81
C TYR A 244 6.25 2.45 13.37
N PRO A 245 5.99 1.65 14.40
CA PRO A 245 6.81 0.49 14.81
C PRO A 245 6.84 -0.61 13.73
N ARG A 246 7.89 -1.41 13.71
CA ARG A 246 8.03 -2.48 12.72
C ARG A 246 6.96 -3.57 12.92
N ALA A 247 6.44 -4.11 11.82
CA ALA A 247 5.39 -5.14 11.86
C ALA A 247 5.82 -6.42 12.61
N ASP A 248 7.11 -6.79 12.56
CA ASP A 248 7.63 -7.96 13.28
C ASP A 248 7.63 -7.75 14.80
N GLN A 249 7.87 -6.53 15.28
CA GLN A 249 7.78 -6.17 16.70
C GLN A 249 6.31 -6.23 17.19
N HIS A 250 5.38 -5.66 16.42
CA HIS A 250 3.95 -5.73 16.73
C HIS A 250 3.45 -7.19 16.77
N LEU A 251 3.83 -8.02 15.80
CA LEU A 251 3.43 -9.43 15.76
C LEU A 251 3.95 -10.23 16.95
N GLU A 252 5.19 -10.00 17.37
CA GLU A 252 5.74 -10.69 18.55
C GLU A 252 5.06 -10.21 19.84
N LEU A 253 4.83 -8.89 19.98
CA LEU A 253 4.07 -8.34 21.11
C LEU A 253 2.66 -8.94 21.16
N LEU A 254 1.95 -8.95 20.02
CA LEU A 254 0.60 -9.52 19.91
C LEU A 254 0.58 -10.98 20.35
N ARG A 255 1.56 -11.78 19.89
CA ARG A 255 1.72 -13.18 20.29
C ARG A 255 1.90 -13.33 21.80
N VAL A 256 2.76 -12.50 22.40
CA VAL A 256 3.04 -12.51 23.84
C VAL A 256 1.78 -12.14 24.64
N LEU A 257 1.09 -11.08 24.22
CA LEU A 257 -0.10 -10.59 24.92
C LEU A 257 -1.28 -11.57 24.82
N VAL A 258 -1.61 -12.07 23.62
CA VAL A 258 -2.70 -13.03 23.46
C VAL A 258 -2.43 -14.32 24.27
N LYS A 259 -1.20 -14.88 24.20
CA LYS A 259 -0.84 -16.06 25.00
C LYS A 259 -0.81 -15.78 26.51
N GLY A 260 -0.41 -14.57 26.90
CA GLY A 260 -0.47 -14.13 28.28
C GLY A 260 -1.91 -14.08 28.80
N MET A 261 -2.84 -13.58 28.02
CA MET A 261 -4.28 -13.56 28.35
C MET A 261 -4.83 -14.98 28.52
N LEU A 262 -4.56 -15.89 27.59
CA LEU A 262 -4.98 -17.30 27.70
C LEU A 262 -4.42 -18.01 28.94
N LYS A 263 -3.19 -17.65 29.36
CA LYS A 263 -2.61 -18.15 30.59
C LYS A 263 -3.26 -17.57 31.84
N ALA A 264 -3.62 -16.28 31.80
CA ALA A 264 -4.25 -15.59 32.91
C ALA A 264 -5.71 -15.99 33.10
N TYR A 265 -6.40 -16.30 32.00
CA TYR A 265 -7.83 -16.63 31.95
C TYR A 265 -8.06 -17.90 31.11
N PRO A 266 -7.73 -19.12 31.61
CA PRO A 266 -7.66 -20.35 30.80
C PRO A 266 -8.97 -20.79 30.15
N ASP A 267 -10.10 -20.45 30.78
CA ASP A 267 -11.44 -20.89 30.35
C ASP A 267 -12.11 -19.89 29.39
N THR A 268 -11.38 -18.85 28.99
CA THR A 268 -11.94 -17.75 28.17
C THR A 268 -11.01 -17.40 27.03
N ALA A 269 -11.57 -16.85 25.96
CA ALA A 269 -10.80 -16.27 24.86
C ALA A 269 -10.70 -14.76 25.01
N PRO A 270 -9.54 -14.14 24.72
CA PRO A 270 -9.44 -12.69 24.65
C PRO A 270 -10.19 -12.15 23.43
N GLU A 271 -10.77 -10.97 23.63
CA GLU A 271 -11.25 -10.10 22.55
C GLU A 271 -10.16 -9.07 22.27
N VAL A 272 -9.48 -9.17 21.12
CA VAL A 272 -8.42 -8.24 20.71
C VAL A 272 -9.07 -7.05 20.01
N VAL A 273 -8.81 -5.84 20.52
CA VAL A 273 -9.30 -4.60 19.92
C VAL A 273 -8.11 -3.80 19.42
N PHE A 274 -7.97 -3.67 18.10
CA PHE A 274 -6.98 -2.78 17.51
C PHE A 274 -7.47 -1.34 17.57
N VAL A 275 -6.64 -0.45 18.10
CA VAL A 275 -6.94 0.96 18.32
C VAL A 275 -5.75 1.78 17.87
N ASP A 276 -5.94 2.84 17.08
CA ASP A 276 -4.85 3.75 16.75
C ASP A 276 -4.60 4.79 17.86
N ASN A 277 -3.36 5.27 17.89
CA ASN A 277 -2.89 6.20 18.91
C ASN A 277 -3.33 7.63 18.64
N GLU A 278 -3.65 7.99 17.41
CA GLU A 278 -3.94 9.38 17.04
C GLU A 278 -5.43 9.71 17.16
N HIS A 279 -6.31 8.87 16.66
CA HIS A 279 -7.73 9.16 16.55
C HIS A 279 -8.60 8.34 17.50
N GLY A 280 -8.14 7.15 17.90
CA GLY A 280 -8.98 6.15 18.59
C GLY A 280 -8.79 6.07 20.10
N ILE A 281 -7.60 6.35 20.61
CA ILE A 281 -7.20 6.00 21.99
C ILE A 281 -8.02 6.71 23.06
N ASP A 282 -8.32 7.99 22.90
CA ASP A 282 -9.03 8.76 23.92
C ASP A 282 -10.46 8.26 24.08
N ARG A 283 -11.18 8.10 22.96
CA ARG A 283 -12.56 7.59 22.95
C ARG A 283 -12.63 6.13 23.41
N PHE A 284 -11.63 5.33 23.04
CA PHE A 284 -11.51 3.97 23.54
C PHE A 284 -11.36 3.95 25.06
N ASN A 285 -10.49 4.77 25.64
CA ASN A 285 -10.27 4.86 27.08
C ASN A 285 -11.53 5.23 27.88
N GLU A 286 -12.41 6.06 27.32
CA GLU A 286 -13.67 6.41 27.96
C GLU A 286 -14.57 5.18 28.18
N GLN A 287 -14.65 4.28 27.20
CA GLN A 287 -15.49 3.10 27.23
C GLN A 287 -14.80 1.87 27.81
N PHE A 288 -13.47 1.77 27.66
CA PHE A 288 -12.69 0.60 28.07
C PHE A 288 -12.79 0.27 29.56
N ARG A 289 -13.08 1.26 30.38
CA ARG A 289 -13.26 1.07 31.83
C ARG A 289 -14.41 0.17 32.20
N GLU A 290 -15.42 0.06 31.33
CA GLU A 290 -16.62 -0.75 31.55
C GLU A 290 -16.56 -2.10 30.85
N MET A 291 -15.61 -2.31 29.95
CA MET A 291 -15.43 -3.56 29.24
C MET A 291 -14.98 -4.70 30.15
N VAL A 292 -15.32 -5.93 29.80
CA VAL A 292 -14.91 -7.13 30.57
C VAL A 292 -13.39 -7.29 30.60
N HIS A 293 -12.91 -8.05 31.58
CA HIS A 293 -11.47 -8.22 31.85
C HIS A 293 -10.71 -8.98 30.74
N THR A 294 -11.42 -9.69 29.85
CA THR A 294 -10.84 -10.45 28.73
C THR A 294 -10.60 -9.60 27.47
N VAL A 295 -11.03 -8.34 27.45
CA VAL A 295 -10.67 -7.42 26.35
C VAL A 295 -9.19 -7.09 26.40
N LEU A 296 -8.50 -7.33 25.31
CA LEU A 296 -7.09 -7.02 25.10
C LEU A 296 -6.95 -5.88 24.08
N PRO A 297 -6.72 -4.63 24.53
CA PRO A 297 -6.44 -3.53 23.62
C PRO A 297 -5.06 -3.70 23.01
N PHE A 298 -4.98 -3.51 21.70
CA PHE A 298 -3.73 -3.48 20.96
C PHE A 298 -3.61 -2.15 20.22
N VAL A 299 -2.80 -1.26 20.80
CA VAL A 299 -2.59 0.10 20.27
C VAL A 299 -1.55 0.04 19.16
N VAL A 300 -1.87 0.64 18.03
CA VAL A 300 -0.98 0.81 16.88
C VAL A 300 -0.79 2.30 16.62
N GLU A 301 0.24 2.68 15.87
CA GLU A 301 0.48 4.07 15.50
C GLU A 301 -0.68 4.58 14.63
N GLU A 302 -1.01 3.81 13.59
CA GLU A 302 -2.11 4.09 12.66
C GLU A 302 -2.88 2.80 12.37
N ILE A 303 -4.21 2.88 12.34
CA ILE A 303 -5.06 1.70 12.18
C ILE A 303 -4.84 0.98 10.84
N GLY A 304 -4.48 1.69 9.79
CA GLY A 304 -4.17 1.11 8.49
C GLY A 304 -2.90 0.27 8.45
N SER A 305 -2.07 0.29 9.53
CA SER A 305 -0.92 -0.59 9.69
C SER A 305 -1.29 -2.01 10.12
N VAL A 306 -2.56 -2.24 10.51
CA VAL A 306 -3.09 -3.55 10.92
C VAL A 306 -3.30 -4.43 9.70
N GLY A 307 -2.30 -5.23 9.35
CA GLY A 307 -2.31 -6.10 8.19
C GLY A 307 -2.97 -7.47 8.41
N PRO A 308 -3.19 -8.23 7.31
CA PRO A 308 -3.79 -9.56 7.38
C PRO A 308 -2.98 -10.53 8.26
N GLU A 309 -1.67 -10.35 8.35
CA GLU A 309 -0.80 -11.15 9.22
C GLU A 309 -1.07 -10.91 10.71
N MET A 310 -1.39 -9.68 11.10
CA MET A 310 -1.72 -9.34 12.49
C MET A 310 -3.10 -9.85 12.87
N ILE A 311 -4.10 -9.58 12.04
CA ILE A 311 -5.49 -9.97 12.29
C ILE A 311 -5.60 -11.49 12.36
N ALA A 312 -5.13 -12.19 11.32
CA ALA A 312 -5.21 -13.65 11.26
C ALA A 312 -4.36 -14.32 12.36
N SER A 313 -3.21 -13.73 12.73
CA SER A 313 -2.39 -14.26 13.83
C SER A 313 -3.05 -14.08 15.19
N ALA A 314 -3.72 -12.96 15.45
CA ALA A 314 -4.47 -12.76 16.70
C ALA A 314 -5.50 -13.89 16.90
N LEU A 315 -6.32 -14.16 15.88
CA LEU A 315 -7.30 -15.24 15.88
C LEU A 315 -6.63 -16.62 15.98
N ALA A 316 -5.54 -16.87 15.24
CA ALA A 316 -4.82 -18.14 15.29
C ALA A 316 -4.19 -18.40 16.67
N TYR A 317 -3.64 -17.36 17.32
CA TYR A 317 -3.06 -17.47 18.66
C TYR A 317 -4.11 -17.67 19.76
N GLY A 318 -5.38 -17.53 19.47
CA GLY A 318 -6.46 -17.88 20.38
C GLY A 318 -7.36 -16.73 20.80
N ALA A 319 -7.37 -15.60 20.09
CA ALA A 319 -8.43 -14.63 20.25
C ALA A 319 -9.76 -15.22 19.75
N GLY A 320 -10.82 -15.06 20.55
CA GLY A 320 -12.18 -15.45 20.16
C GLY A 320 -12.83 -14.40 19.28
N ARG A 321 -12.43 -13.14 19.43
CA ARG A 321 -12.84 -12.03 18.58
C ARG A 321 -11.66 -11.11 18.30
N VAL A 322 -11.64 -10.57 17.08
CA VAL A 322 -10.85 -9.40 16.72
C VAL A 322 -11.78 -8.30 16.28
N PHE A 323 -11.60 -7.11 16.84
CA PHE A 323 -12.29 -5.89 16.45
C PHE A 323 -11.28 -4.84 16.01
N ILE A 324 -11.54 -4.18 14.87
CA ILE A 324 -10.71 -3.09 14.34
C ILE A 324 -11.51 -1.80 14.51
N TYR A 325 -11.07 -0.93 15.42
CA TYR A 325 -11.75 0.32 15.70
C TYR A 325 -11.27 1.40 14.71
N THR A 326 -12.15 1.76 13.77
CA THR A 326 -11.94 2.82 12.79
C THR A 326 -12.57 4.11 13.33
N ALA A 327 -11.83 4.83 14.16
CA ALA A 327 -12.32 6.04 14.80
C ALA A 327 -12.74 7.12 13.79
N GLU A 328 -13.51 8.10 14.26
CA GLU A 328 -13.87 9.30 13.48
C GLU A 328 -12.58 10.00 12.98
N GLY A 329 -12.56 10.35 11.70
CA GLY A 329 -11.37 10.91 11.04
C GLY A 329 -10.49 9.89 10.29
N THR A 330 -10.72 8.58 10.47
CA THR A 330 -10.03 7.55 9.67
C THR A 330 -10.33 7.76 8.18
N PRO A 331 -9.31 7.89 7.30
CA PRO A 331 -9.52 8.10 5.87
C PRO A 331 -10.32 6.96 5.20
N ALA A 332 -11.15 7.30 4.21
CA ALA A 332 -12.01 6.33 3.52
C ALA A 332 -11.19 5.24 2.80
N LYS A 333 -10.06 5.58 2.17
CA LYS A 333 -9.15 4.61 1.55
C LYS A 333 -8.58 3.60 2.57
N VAL A 334 -8.37 4.03 3.82
CA VAL A 334 -7.94 3.15 4.91
C VAL A 334 -9.04 2.17 5.25
N ILE A 335 -10.27 2.67 5.45
CA ILE A 335 -11.46 1.86 5.75
C ILE A 335 -11.68 0.83 4.63
N GLU A 336 -11.70 1.25 3.37
CA GLU A 336 -11.90 0.36 2.21
C GLU A 336 -10.84 -0.76 2.14
N THR A 337 -9.58 -0.44 2.45
CA THR A 337 -8.49 -1.42 2.46
C THR A 337 -8.65 -2.44 3.60
N LEU A 338 -9.06 -1.97 4.78
CA LEU A 338 -9.35 -2.83 5.93
C LEU A 338 -10.57 -3.74 5.66
N GLU A 339 -11.64 -3.21 5.08
CA GLU A 339 -12.83 -3.99 4.70
C GLU A 339 -12.48 -5.13 3.73
N LYS A 340 -11.65 -4.86 2.70
CA LYS A 340 -11.14 -5.89 1.80
C LYS A 340 -10.33 -6.95 2.54
N THR A 341 -9.51 -6.54 3.50
CA THR A 341 -8.70 -7.45 4.32
C THR A 341 -9.56 -8.30 5.22
N VAL A 342 -10.53 -7.70 5.90
CA VAL A 342 -11.52 -8.38 6.75
C VAL A 342 -12.30 -9.41 5.92
N GLY A 343 -12.86 -9.02 4.78
CA GLY A 343 -13.60 -9.93 3.91
C GLY A 343 -12.79 -11.13 3.39
N GLN A 344 -11.48 -10.95 3.14
CA GLN A 344 -10.60 -12.06 2.76
C GLN A 344 -10.35 -13.04 3.91
N ILE A 345 -10.21 -12.55 5.15
CA ILE A 345 -10.00 -13.39 6.34
C ILE A 345 -11.30 -14.11 6.70
N ASP A 346 -12.43 -13.42 6.67
CA ASP A 346 -13.75 -14.00 6.93
C ASP A 346 -14.07 -15.14 5.97
N ALA A 347 -13.78 -14.99 4.68
CA ALA A 347 -13.92 -16.06 3.69
C ALA A 347 -13.10 -17.31 4.08
N VAL A 348 -11.91 -17.14 4.68
CA VAL A 348 -11.11 -18.27 5.18
C VAL A 348 -11.73 -18.90 6.42
N LEU A 349 -12.22 -18.10 7.37
CA LEU A 349 -12.86 -18.59 8.60
C LEU A 349 -14.16 -19.36 8.27
N GLU A 350 -14.96 -18.87 7.34
CA GLU A 350 -16.18 -19.53 6.86
C GLU A 350 -15.87 -20.87 6.19
N GLU A 351 -14.92 -20.88 5.25
CA GLU A 351 -14.52 -22.09 4.51
C GLU A 351 -13.87 -23.16 5.39
N THR A 352 -13.22 -22.76 6.49
CA THR A 352 -12.62 -23.65 7.47
C THR A 352 -13.56 -23.95 8.65
N SER A 353 -14.77 -23.40 8.64
CA SER A 353 -15.78 -23.58 9.71
C SER A 353 -15.28 -23.23 11.12
N CYS A 354 -14.39 -22.23 11.22
CA CYS A 354 -13.87 -21.73 12.49
C CYS A 354 -14.85 -20.78 13.16
N SER A 355 -16.06 -21.27 13.47
CA SER A 355 -17.18 -20.47 14.02
C SER A 355 -16.97 -20.01 15.47
N ASP A 356 -15.95 -20.51 16.15
CA ASP A 356 -15.52 -20.08 17.48
C ASP A 356 -14.69 -18.78 17.45
N ARG A 357 -14.40 -18.25 16.25
CA ARG A 357 -13.64 -17.02 16.02
C ARG A 357 -14.42 -16.06 15.17
N THR A 358 -14.41 -14.79 15.54
CA THR A 358 -15.12 -13.73 14.81
C THR A 358 -14.20 -12.55 14.55
N LEU A 359 -14.44 -11.89 13.40
CA LEU A 359 -13.74 -10.68 12.98
C LEU A 359 -14.78 -9.62 12.64
N SER A 360 -14.55 -8.40 13.09
CA SER A 360 -15.39 -7.26 12.75
C SER A 360 -14.61 -5.95 12.81
N MET A 361 -15.15 -4.89 12.22
CA MET A 361 -14.63 -3.54 12.28
C MET A 361 -15.77 -2.53 12.35
N GLY A 362 -15.49 -1.34 12.83
CA GLY A 362 -16.49 -0.27 12.91
C GLY A 362 -15.96 0.98 13.60
N ASP A 363 -16.73 2.05 13.46
CA ASP A 363 -16.49 3.39 14.02
C ASP A 363 -17.08 3.57 15.44
N THR A 364 -17.76 2.55 15.95
CA THR A 364 -18.29 2.51 17.31
C THR A 364 -17.83 1.25 18.03
N LEU A 365 -17.69 1.33 19.35
CA LEU A 365 -17.34 0.19 20.21
C LEU A 365 -18.60 -0.53 20.76
N GLU A 366 -19.74 -0.34 20.11
CA GLU A 366 -20.98 -0.98 20.52
C GLU A 366 -20.89 -2.51 20.36
N GLY A 367 -21.21 -3.23 21.42
CA GLY A 367 -21.08 -4.69 21.44
C GLY A 367 -19.67 -5.24 21.69
N VAL A 368 -18.65 -4.37 21.79
CA VAL A 368 -17.28 -4.75 22.14
C VAL A 368 -17.12 -4.82 23.66
N GLY A 369 -16.53 -5.90 24.15
CA GLY A 369 -16.22 -6.07 25.58
C GLY A 369 -17.43 -6.15 26.52
N VAL A 370 -18.59 -6.51 26.02
CA VAL A 370 -19.82 -6.63 26.83
C VAL A 370 -19.98 -8.00 27.50
N ALA A 371 -19.33 -9.03 26.96
CA ALA A 371 -19.40 -10.40 27.49
C ALA A 371 -18.01 -11.08 27.44
N VAL A 372 -17.82 -12.02 28.35
CA VAL A 372 -16.68 -12.92 28.33
C VAL A 372 -16.90 -13.99 27.25
N LEU A 373 -15.92 -14.21 26.39
CA LEU A 373 -16.00 -15.21 25.33
C LEU A 373 -15.50 -16.57 25.83
N ASP A 374 -16.10 -17.65 25.35
CA ASP A 374 -15.63 -19.00 25.61
C ASP A 374 -14.24 -19.23 25.01
N SER A 375 -13.48 -20.17 25.61
CA SER A 375 -12.16 -20.50 25.10
C SER A 375 -12.25 -21.10 23.70
N VAL A 376 -11.30 -20.70 22.82
CA VAL A 376 -11.20 -21.24 21.46
C VAL A 376 -10.42 -22.54 21.43
N ALA A 377 -10.75 -23.40 20.46
CA ALA A 377 -10.04 -24.68 20.30
C ALA A 377 -8.62 -24.46 19.77
N LYS A 378 -7.65 -25.17 20.37
CA LYS A 378 -6.27 -25.36 19.88
C LYS A 378 -5.57 -24.07 19.37
N PRO A 379 -5.17 -23.14 20.24
CA PRO A 379 -4.39 -21.96 19.83
C PRO A 379 -3.08 -22.34 19.11
N ALA A 380 -2.70 -21.57 18.08
CA ALA A 380 -1.48 -21.76 17.32
C ALA A 380 -0.21 -21.53 18.16
N THR A 381 0.86 -22.23 17.82
CA THR A 381 2.14 -22.17 18.55
C THR A 381 3.29 -21.57 17.75
N TYR A 382 3.13 -21.32 16.46
CA TYR A 382 4.20 -20.79 15.61
C TYR A 382 4.70 -19.41 16.05
N ALA A 383 5.97 -19.12 15.74
CA ALA A 383 6.54 -17.79 15.90
C ALA A 383 6.42 -16.97 14.60
N PRO A 384 6.22 -15.63 14.67
CA PRO A 384 6.07 -14.76 13.51
C PRO A 384 7.43 -14.35 12.92
N VAL A 385 8.26 -15.31 12.53
CA VAL A 385 9.64 -15.09 12.06
C VAL A 385 9.81 -15.07 10.54
N SER A 386 8.74 -14.78 9.80
CA SER A 386 8.72 -14.77 8.34
C SER A 386 8.05 -13.49 7.84
N GLY A 387 8.19 -13.17 6.55
CA GLY A 387 7.46 -12.03 5.96
C GLY A 387 5.94 -12.18 6.02
N LYS A 388 5.22 -11.07 5.89
CA LYS A 388 3.76 -10.92 5.97
C LYS A 388 2.99 -12.10 5.36
N ARG A 389 3.24 -12.37 4.08
CA ARG A 389 2.54 -13.42 3.33
C ARG A 389 2.72 -14.81 3.91
N ALA A 390 3.93 -15.13 4.39
CA ALA A 390 4.20 -16.44 5.00
C ALA A 390 3.52 -16.58 6.37
N ILE A 391 3.46 -15.51 7.16
CA ILE A 391 2.79 -15.48 8.47
C ILE A 391 1.27 -15.62 8.26
N THR A 392 0.68 -14.86 7.34
CA THR A 392 -0.75 -14.97 6.99
C THR A 392 -1.10 -16.40 6.57
N ARG A 393 -0.26 -17.01 5.71
CA ARG A 393 -0.46 -18.41 5.29
C ARG A 393 -0.38 -19.39 6.46
N LYS A 394 0.53 -19.17 7.42
CA LYS A 394 0.59 -20.01 8.64
C LYS A 394 -0.70 -19.94 9.45
N ALA A 395 -1.26 -18.74 9.62
CA ALA A 395 -2.53 -18.55 10.31
C ALA A 395 -3.66 -19.29 9.57
N TYR A 396 -3.76 -19.12 8.27
CA TYR A 396 -4.78 -19.79 7.45
C TYR A 396 -4.61 -21.31 7.44
N SER A 397 -3.37 -21.81 7.35
CA SER A 397 -3.10 -23.26 7.46
C SER A 397 -3.51 -23.81 8.83
N HIS A 398 -3.28 -23.03 9.89
CA HIS A 398 -3.73 -23.41 11.23
C HIS A 398 -5.26 -23.53 11.33
N PHE A 399 -6.01 -22.57 10.77
CA PHE A 399 -7.48 -22.67 10.74
C PHE A 399 -7.96 -23.93 10.01
N ASN A 400 -7.33 -24.27 8.90
CA ASN A 400 -7.64 -25.48 8.15
C ASN A 400 -7.26 -26.77 8.92
N GLU A 401 -6.13 -26.78 9.64
CA GLU A 401 -5.69 -27.93 10.46
C GLU A 401 -6.63 -28.24 11.63
N ILE A 402 -7.27 -27.22 12.21
CA ILE A 402 -8.20 -27.39 13.31
C ILE A 402 -9.64 -27.59 12.85
N ALA A 403 -9.94 -27.37 11.57
CA ALA A 403 -11.25 -27.55 10.98
C ALA A 403 -11.74 -28.99 11.12
N GLU A 404 -13.05 -29.18 11.27
CA GLU A 404 -13.67 -30.53 11.29
C GLU A 404 -13.45 -31.28 9.97
N GLN A 405 -13.43 -30.57 8.86
CA GLN A 405 -13.20 -31.10 7.51
C GLN A 405 -12.14 -30.27 6.80
N PRO A 406 -10.84 -30.55 7.04
CA PRO A 406 -9.77 -29.85 6.36
C PRO A 406 -9.89 -29.96 4.84
N ARG A 407 -9.67 -28.83 4.15
CA ARG A 407 -9.74 -28.74 2.68
C ARG A 407 -8.33 -28.73 2.09
N GLU A 408 -8.16 -29.23 0.89
CA GLU A 408 -6.92 -29.11 0.14
C GLU A 408 -6.75 -27.71 -0.42
N LEU A 409 -7.83 -27.14 -0.95
CA LEU A 409 -7.87 -25.78 -1.52
C LEU A 409 -9.30 -25.23 -1.54
N PHE A 410 -9.41 -23.89 -1.64
CA PHE A 410 -10.66 -23.20 -1.97
C PHE A 410 -10.40 -21.88 -2.75
N ALA A 411 -11.45 -21.36 -3.40
CA ALA A 411 -11.37 -20.09 -4.12
C ALA A 411 -11.29 -18.91 -3.13
N MET A 412 -10.41 -17.96 -3.41
CA MET A 412 -10.29 -16.72 -2.64
C MET A 412 -11.01 -15.57 -3.36
N PRO A 413 -11.46 -14.54 -2.63
CA PRO A 413 -11.96 -13.32 -3.23
C PRO A 413 -10.94 -12.67 -4.19
N GLU A 414 -11.44 -11.91 -5.16
CA GLU A 414 -10.61 -11.12 -6.06
C GLU A 414 -9.73 -10.14 -5.27
N GLY A 415 -8.51 -9.89 -5.78
CA GLY A 415 -7.52 -9.07 -5.07
C GLY A 415 -6.73 -9.82 -3.99
N SER A 416 -7.00 -11.13 -3.75
CA SER A 416 -6.18 -11.93 -2.85
C SER A 416 -4.71 -11.99 -3.30
N MET A 417 -3.79 -11.91 -2.33
CA MET A 417 -2.36 -12.12 -2.58
C MET A 417 -1.99 -13.59 -2.81
N PHE A 418 -2.94 -14.51 -2.72
CA PHE A 418 -2.79 -15.94 -2.92
C PHE A 418 -3.56 -16.40 -4.16
N GLY A 419 -2.92 -17.25 -4.96
CA GLY A 419 -3.56 -17.81 -6.14
C GLY A 419 -2.57 -18.46 -7.09
N ARG A 420 -3.12 -18.98 -8.17
CA ARG A 420 -2.33 -19.47 -9.31
C ARG A 420 -2.68 -18.72 -10.58
N ILE A 421 -2.03 -19.10 -11.65
CA ILE A 421 -2.44 -18.75 -13.02
C ILE A 421 -3.06 -19.97 -13.70
N ARG A 422 -3.96 -19.71 -14.64
CA ARG A 422 -4.37 -20.67 -15.67
C ARG A 422 -3.72 -20.27 -16.98
N VAL A 423 -3.22 -21.25 -17.72
CA VAL A 423 -2.64 -21.04 -19.04
C VAL A 423 -3.40 -21.89 -20.03
N ASP A 424 -3.95 -21.24 -21.06
CA ASP A 424 -4.47 -21.94 -22.22
C ASP A 424 -3.30 -22.54 -23.02
N THR A 425 -3.15 -23.85 -22.93
CA THR A 425 -2.04 -24.57 -23.55
C THR A 425 -2.15 -24.68 -25.07
N GLU A 426 -3.34 -24.43 -25.66
CA GLU A 426 -3.52 -24.45 -27.12
C GLU A 426 -3.01 -23.15 -27.74
N THR A 427 -3.27 -22.01 -27.10
CA THR A 427 -2.84 -20.71 -27.59
C THR A 427 -1.43 -20.34 -27.16
N CYS A 428 -0.92 -20.87 -26.05
CA CYS A 428 0.42 -20.60 -25.54
C CYS A 428 1.50 -21.11 -26.50
N THR A 429 2.39 -20.23 -26.94
CA THR A 429 3.51 -20.54 -27.86
C THR A 429 4.84 -20.82 -27.16
N LEU A 430 4.88 -20.89 -25.82
CA LEU A 430 6.09 -21.02 -25.02
C LEU A 430 7.16 -19.94 -25.33
N CYS A 431 6.74 -18.71 -25.59
CA CYS A 431 7.65 -17.59 -25.91
C CYS A 431 8.48 -17.12 -24.72
N MET A 432 8.20 -17.58 -23.49
CA MET A 432 8.86 -17.26 -22.22
C MET A 432 8.79 -15.78 -21.81
N GLY A 433 7.97 -14.95 -22.46
CA GLY A 433 7.75 -13.56 -22.09
C GLY A 433 7.30 -13.43 -20.62
N CYS A 434 6.32 -14.24 -20.21
CA CYS A 434 5.79 -14.27 -18.84
C CYS A 434 6.84 -14.69 -17.77
N VAL A 435 7.83 -15.51 -18.15
CA VAL A 435 8.93 -15.93 -17.26
C VAL A 435 9.85 -14.76 -16.97
N SER A 436 10.28 -14.02 -18.02
CA SER A 436 11.18 -12.88 -17.89
C SER A 436 10.58 -11.70 -17.12
N GLN A 437 9.25 -11.60 -17.12
CA GLN A 437 8.51 -10.51 -16.48
C GLN A 437 8.05 -10.83 -15.04
N CYS A 438 8.14 -12.09 -14.58
CA CYS A 438 7.63 -12.48 -13.27
C CYS A 438 8.53 -11.97 -12.12
N PRO A 439 8.10 -10.99 -11.29
CA PRO A 439 8.93 -10.44 -10.22
C PRO A 439 9.17 -11.44 -9.08
N GLY A 440 8.21 -12.33 -8.84
CA GLY A 440 8.28 -13.37 -7.79
C GLY A 440 8.95 -14.67 -8.22
N ASN A 441 9.45 -14.77 -9.47
CA ASN A 441 9.97 -16.02 -10.05
C ASN A 441 9.00 -17.22 -9.90
N ALA A 442 7.69 -16.93 -9.95
CA ALA A 442 6.65 -17.95 -9.92
C ALA A 442 6.60 -18.74 -11.24
N LEU A 443 6.95 -18.10 -12.35
CA LEU A 443 7.06 -18.71 -13.67
C LEU A 443 8.52 -19.01 -13.99
N GLN A 444 8.78 -20.21 -14.51
CA GLN A 444 10.12 -20.70 -14.80
C GLN A 444 10.16 -21.40 -16.14
N ALA A 445 11.29 -21.26 -16.84
CA ALA A 445 11.58 -22.04 -18.06
C ALA A 445 12.06 -23.45 -17.71
N GLY A 446 11.83 -24.39 -18.62
CA GLY A 446 12.20 -25.79 -18.44
C GLY A 446 13.68 -26.16 -18.58
N GLY A 447 14.57 -25.18 -18.84
CA GLY A 447 15.97 -25.43 -19.12
C GLY A 447 16.20 -25.94 -20.55
N ASP A 448 16.75 -27.14 -20.71
CA ASP A 448 17.09 -27.71 -22.03
C ASP A 448 15.85 -28.07 -22.88
N THR A 449 14.71 -28.27 -22.26
CA THR A 449 13.43 -28.56 -22.92
C THR A 449 12.54 -27.31 -22.90
N PRO A 450 11.92 -26.91 -24.01
CA PRO A 450 10.93 -25.84 -24.00
C PRO A 450 9.74 -26.21 -23.10
N ALA A 451 9.72 -25.70 -21.89
CA ALA A 451 8.66 -25.95 -20.94
C ALA A 451 8.40 -24.70 -20.09
N LEU A 452 7.13 -24.47 -19.78
CA LEU A 452 6.69 -23.48 -18.80
C LEU A 452 6.33 -24.20 -17.50
N ARG A 453 6.96 -23.79 -16.42
CA ARG A 453 6.73 -24.32 -15.06
C ARG A 453 6.23 -23.22 -14.16
N PHE A 454 5.50 -23.59 -13.12
CA PHE A 454 4.88 -22.65 -12.19
C PHE A 454 5.06 -23.10 -10.73
N ILE A 455 5.43 -22.14 -9.86
CA ILE A 455 5.52 -22.29 -8.41
C ILE A 455 4.44 -21.40 -7.78
N GLU A 456 3.34 -21.99 -7.32
CA GLU A 456 2.22 -21.26 -6.76
C GLU A 456 2.59 -20.47 -5.49
N ALA A 457 3.48 -21.03 -4.66
CA ALA A 457 3.97 -20.35 -3.46
C ALA A 457 4.56 -18.96 -3.74
N ASN A 458 5.12 -18.75 -4.92
CA ASN A 458 5.78 -17.51 -5.32
C ASN A 458 4.83 -16.52 -6.03
N CYS A 459 3.65 -16.97 -6.47
CA CYS A 459 2.71 -16.12 -7.19
C CYS A 459 2.03 -15.12 -6.25
N VAL A 460 2.08 -13.84 -6.57
CA VAL A 460 1.48 -12.74 -5.81
C VAL A 460 0.27 -12.11 -6.50
N GLN A 461 -0.24 -12.74 -7.55
CA GLN A 461 -1.42 -12.31 -8.31
C GLN A 461 -1.31 -10.88 -8.88
N CYS A 462 -0.10 -10.44 -9.26
CA CYS A 462 0.15 -9.06 -9.73
C CYS A 462 -0.31 -8.75 -11.17
N GLY A 463 -0.67 -9.76 -11.97
CA GLY A 463 -1.19 -9.57 -13.33
C GLY A 463 -0.13 -9.36 -14.44
N ILE A 464 1.13 -9.04 -14.15
CA ILE A 464 2.14 -8.72 -15.18
C ILE A 464 2.25 -9.81 -16.25
N CYS A 465 2.21 -11.09 -15.87
CA CYS A 465 2.30 -12.19 -16.83
C CYS A 465 1.07 -12.26 -17.76
N GLN A 466 -0.10 -11.85 -17.30
CA GLN A 466 -1.32 -11.76 -18.09
C GLN A 466 -1.20 -10.63 -19.13
N GLU A 467 -0.82 -9.43 -18.69
CA GLU A 467 -0.65 -8.26 -19.55
C GLU A 467 0.51 -8.43 -20.56
N SER A 468 1.56 -9.15 -20.17
CA SER A 468 2.72 -9.39 -21.04
C SER A 468 2.51 -10.50 -22.07
N CYS A 469 1.42 -11.27 -21.99
CA CYS A 469 1.20 -12.40 -22.86
C CYS A 469 0.69 -11.97 -24.24
N PRO A 470 1.50 -12.12 -25.33
CA PRO A 470 1.08 -11.70 -26.68
C PRO A 470 -0.06 -12.54 -27.25
N GLU A 471 -0.33 -13.69 -26.66
CA GLU A 471 -1.38 -14.62 -27.07
C GLU A 471 -2.60 -14.57 -26.14
N SER A 472 -2.61 -13.71 -25.12
CA SER A 472 -3.66 -13.61 -24.08
C SER A 472 -4.02 -14.96 -23.46
N SER A 473 -3.01 -15.85 -23.33
CA SER A 473 -3.19 -17.24 -22.86
C SER A 473 -3.22 -17.38 -21.34
N ILE A 474 -3.04 -16.30 -20.58
CA ILE A 474 -2.88 -16.35 -19.13
C ILE A 474 -4.03 -15.62 -18.46
N THR A 475 -4.63 -16.27 -17.44
CA THR A 475 -5.61 -15.66 -16.53
C THR A 475 -5.21 -15.92 -15.08
N LEU A 476 -5.56 -14.99 -14.19
CA LEU A 476 -5.37 -15.15 -12.75
C LEU A 476 -6.48 -16.01 -12.15
N GLU A 477 -6.15 -16.81 -11.15
CA GLU A 477 -7.11 -17.61 -10.37
C GLU A 477 -6.79 -17.45 -8.89
N PRO A 478 -7.45 -16.48 -8.20
CA PRO A 478 -7.33 -16.31 -6.75
C PRO A 478 -7.79 -17.57 -6.03
N ARG A 479 -6.90 -18.16 -5.25
CA ARG A 479 -7.20 -19.37 -4.45
C ARG A 479 -6.19 -19.56 -3.34
N LEU A 480 -6.58 -20.30 -2.33
CA LEU A 480 -5.69 -20.75 -1.27
C LEU A 480 -5.55 -22.26 -1.32
N HIS A 481 -4.33 -22.75 -1.47
CA HIS A 481 -3.98 -24.16 -1.40
C HIS A 481 -3.11 -24.39 -0.16
N PHE A 482 -3.49 -25.35 0.69
CA PHE A 482 -2.89 -25.55 2.00
C PHE A 482 -1.67 -26.46 2.00
N ASP A 483 -1.50 -27.35 1.02
CA ASP A 483 -0.32 -28.22 0.96
C ASP A 483 0.91 -27.45 0.46
N LEU A 484 1.76 -27.06 1.40
CA LEU A 484 3.02 -26.37 1.12
C LEU A 484 4.00 -27.19 0.27
N ASN A 485 3.94 -28.54 0.36
CA ASN A 485 4.80 -29.41 -0.45
C ASN A 485 4.41 -29.39 -1.94
N VAL A 486 3.12 -29.18 -2.22
CA VAL A 486 2.62 -29.07 -3.59
C VAL A 486 2.96 -27.70 -4.16
N ILE A 487 2.57 -26.61 -3.47
CA ILE A 487 2.70 -25.25 -4.01
C ILE A 487 4.13 -24.73 -4.11
N SER A 488 5.07 -25.31 -3.32
CA SER A 488 6.49 -24.90 -3.34
C SER A 488 7.31 -25.55 -4.45
N LYS A 489 6.75 -26.54 -5.15
CA LYS A 489 7.44 -27.23 -6.24
C LYS A 489 7.06 -26.64 -7.59
N PRO A 490 8.02 -26.57 -8.54
CA PRO A 490 7.71 -26.20 -9.90
C PRO A 490 6.89 -27.31 -10.58
N ILE A 491 5.64 -27.02 -10.92
CA ILE A 491 4.78 -27.92 -11.68
C ILE A 491 4.86 -27.55 -13.18
N PRO A 492 4.95 -28.53 -14.10
CA PRO A 492 4.90 -28.25 -15.53
C PRO A 492 3.48 -27.83 -15.93
N ILE A 493 3.37 -26.71 -16.66
CA ILE A 493 2.11 -26.25 -17.25
C ILE A 493 2.02 -26.72 -18.71
N LYS A 494 3.09 -26.48 -19.48
CA LYS A 494 3.21 -26.88 -20.88
C LYS A 494 4.63 -27.26 -21.19
N GLU A 495 4.81 -28.29 -22.01
CA GLU A 495 6.10 -28.78 -22.51
C GLU A 495 5.95 -29.15 -23.98
N GLU A 496 6.92 -28.78 -24.81
CA GLU A 496 6.95 -29.08 -26.25
C GLU A 496 8.34 -29.56 -26.68
N SER A 497 8.37 -30.30 -27.78
CA SER A 497 9.66 -30.62 -28.41
C SER A 497 10.28 -29.36 -29.03
N PRO A 498 11.61 -29.20 -28.94
CA PRO A 498 12.28 -28.06 -29.50
C PRO A 498 12.21 -28.06 -31.04
N PHE A 499 12.12 -26.87 -31.64
CA PHE A 499 12.37 -26.65 -33.05
C PHE A 499 13.87 -26.56 -33.30
N HIS A 500 14.35 -27.31 -34.28
CA HIS A 500 15.77 -27.35 -34.64
C HIS A 500 16.07 -26.40 -35.79
N CYS A 501 17.19 -25.68 -35.65
CA CYS A 501 17.69 -24.81 -36.72
C CYS A 501 17.87 -25.55 -38.04
N ILE A 502 17.29 -25.04 -39.14
CA ILE A 502 17.36 -25.67 -40.44
C ILE A 502 18.78 -25.72 -41.04
N VAL A 503 19.73 -24.97 -40.48
CA VAL A 503 21.11 -24.91 -40.95
C VAL A 503 22.03 -25.78 -40.10
N CYS A 504 22.08 -25.58 -38.78
CA CYS A 504 23.03 -26.26 -37.88
C CYS A 504 22.41 -27.34 -36.99
N GLY A 505 21.10 -27.54 -37.00
CA GLY A 505 20.40 -28.54 -36.19
C GLY A 505 20.28 -28.23 -34.70
N LYS A 506 20.83 -27.09 -34.23
CA LYS A 506 20.74 -26.69 -32.81
C LYS A 506 19.29 -26.38 -32.41
N PRO A 507 18.78 -26.89 -31.28
CA PRO A 507 17.47 -26.50 -30.76
C PRO A 507 17.49 -25.03 -30.33
N PHE A 508 16.44 -24.22 -30.65
CA PHE A 508 16.43 -22.80 -30.31
C PHE A 508 15.05 -22.19 -30.07
N ALA A 509 13.96 -22.84 -30.47
CA ALA A 509 12.58 -22.34 -30.34
C ALA A 509 11.60 -23.53 -30.19
N THR A 510 10.29 -23.27 -30.23
CA THR A 510 9.25 -24.31 -30.29
C THR A 510 8.60 -24.35 -31.69
N GLN A 511 7.98 -25.49 -32.04
CA GLN A 511 7.24 -25.61 -33.27
C GLN A 511 6.12 -24.58 -33.36
N ALA A 512 5.34 -24.44 -32.29
CA ALA A 512 4.22 -23.49 -32.21
C ALA A 512 4.70 -22.03 -32.39
N MET A 513 5.81 -21.66 -31.77
CA MET A 513 6.39 -20.30 -31.88
C MET A 513 6.81 -20.00 -33.33
N ILE A 514 7.54 -20.92 -33.97
CA ILE A 514 7.98 -20.72 -35.37
C ILE A 514 6.81 -20.66 -36.33
N ALA A 515 5.80 -21.54 -36.17
CA ALA A 515 4.60 -21.52 -36.98
C ALA A 515 3.87 -20.18 -36.85
N ARG A 516 3.63 -19.72 -35.62
CA ARG A 516 2.94 -18.46 -35.31
C ARG A 516 3.67 -17.23 -35.87
N MET A 517 5.00 -17.16 -35.66
CA MET A 517 5.81 -16.08 -36.22
C MET A 517 5.75 -16.06 -37.76
N THR A 518 5.85 -17.22 -38.38
CA THR A 518 5.77 -17.36 -39.85
C THR A 518 4.43 -16.87 -40.35
N ASP A 519 3.31 -17.28 -39.73
CA ASP A 519 1.96 -16.86 -40.11
C ASP A 519 1.73 -15.35 -39.93
N LYS A 520 2.17 -14.78 -38.83
CA LYS A 520 2.05 -13.32 -38.54
C LYS A 520 2.85 -12.46 -39.50
N LEU A 521 4.01 -12.94 -39.95
CA LEU A 521 4.93 -12.20 -40.81
C LEU A 521 4.75 -12.47 -42.30
N LYS A 522 4.01 -13.50 -42.66
CA LYS A 522 3.68 -13.81 -44.06
C LYS A 522 2.85 -12.67 -44.67
N GLY A 523 3.36 -12.08 -45.75
CA GLY A 523 2.76 -10.92 -46.41
C GLY A 523 3.17 -9.56 -45.84
N HIS A 524 4.06 -9.52 -44.84
CA HIS A 524 4.69 -8.28 -44.41
C HIS A 524 5.85 -7.95 -45.36
N TRP A 525 5.98 -6.69 -45.79
CA TRP A 525 6.94 -6.24 -46.81
C TRP A 525 8.40 -6.63 -46.53
N MET A 526 8.80 -6.83 -45.27
CA MET A 526 10.15 -7.32 -44.88
C MET A 526 10.33 -8.83 -45.08
N PHE A 527 9.27 -9.58 -45.30
CA PHE A 527 9.25 -11.05 -45.41
C PHE A 527 8.56 -11.54 -46.69
N ASP A 528 8.61 -10.71 -47.74
CA ASP A 528 7.99 -11.04 -49.04
C ASP A 528 8.74 -12.11 -49.82
N ASP A 529 9.98 -12.42 -49.46
CA ASP A 529 10.79 -13.46 -50.10
C ASP A 529 10.95 -14.72 -49.21
N ALA A 530 11.19 -15.84 -49.85
CA ALA A 530 11.36 -17.14 -49.18
C ALA A 530 12.61 -17.18 -48.28
N GLY A 531 13.65 -16.40 -48.59
CA GLY A 531 14.88 -16.32 -47.78
C GLY A 531 14.62 -15.68 -46.44
N SER A 532 13.92 -14.55 -46.42
CA SER A 532 13.55 -13.81 -45.20
C SER A 532 12.69 -14.66 -44.26
N LEU A 533 11.71 -15.40 -44.80
CA LEU A 533 10.89 -16.34 -44.02
C LEU A 533 11.71 -17.54 -43.49
N ASN A 534 12.69 -18.05 -44.26
CA ASN A 534 13.55 -19.15 -43.81
C ASN A 534 14.46 -18.71 -42.64
N ARG A 535 14.83 -17.45 -42.55
CA ARG A 535 15.59 -16.90 -41.42
C ARG A 535 14.87 -17.03 -40.08
N LEU A 536 13.52 -17.01 -40.09
CA LEU A 536 12.72 -17.28 -38.87
C LEU A 536 12.94 -18.71 -38.35
N ARG A 537 13.36 -19.63 -39.20
CA ARG A 537 13.63 -21.05 -38.89
C ARG A 537 15.09 -21.33 -38.58
N MET A 538 15.94 -20.30 -38.47
CA MET A 538 17.37 -20.35 -38.11
C MET A 538 17.60 -19.87 -36.70
N CYS A 539 18.55 -20.47 -35.98
CA CYS A 539 19.04 -19.94 -34.70
C CYS A 539 19.73 -18.58 -34.90
N GLY A 540 19.92 -17.83 -33.81
CA GLY A 540 20.51 -16.49 -33.87
C GLY A 540 21.84 -16.44 -34.63
N ASP A 541 22.76 -17.37 -34.37
CA ASP A 541 24.05 -17.45 -34.99
C ASP A 541 23.96 -17.67 -36.52
N CYS A 542 23.17 -18.66 -36.93
CA CYS A 542 22.97 -18.96 -38.35
C CYS A 542 22.25 -17.85 -39.12
N ARG A 543 21.33 -17.14 -38.45
CA ARG A 543 20.59 -16.00 -39.03
C ARG A 543 21.53 -14.83 -39.33
N VAL A 544 22.44 -14.51 -38.41
CA VAL A 544 23.43 -13.44 -38.60
C VAL A 544 24.37 -13.78 -39.77
N VAL A 545 24.85 -15.02 -39.85
CA VAL A 545 25.73 -15.47 -40.94
C VAL A 545 24.99 -15.36 -42.28
N ASP A 546 23.76 -15.83 -42.40
CA ASP A 546 22.96 -15.76 -43.62
C ASP A 546 22.69 -14.32 -44.07
N MET A 547 22.43 -13.41 -43.13
CA MET A 547 22.26 -11.98 -43.42
C MET A 547 23.54 -11.34 -43.98
N LEU A 548 24.68 -11.61 -43.38
CA LEU A 548 25.96 -11.09 -43.83
C LEU A 548 26.35 -11.64 -45.22
N GLU A 549 26.08 -12.92 -45.47
CA GLU A 549 26.33 -13.52 -46.79
C GLU A 549 25.39 -12.93 -47.87
N GLU A 550 24.18 -12.57 -47.53
CA GLU A 550 23.27 -11.90 -48.48
C GLU A 550 23.70 -10.48 -48.80
N GLU A 551 24.17 -9.70 -47.75
CA GLU A 551 24.72 -8.36 -47.97
C GLU A 551 25.94 -8.39 -48.88
N ASN A 552 26.86 -9.33 -48.68
CA ASN A 552 28.03 -9.51 -49.51
C ASN A 552 27.67 -9.86 -50.97
N ARG A 553 26.59 -10.68 -51.18
CA ARG A 553 26.08 -11.01 -52.53
C ARG A 553 25.41 -9.83 -53.24
N LYS A 554 24.88 -8.86 -52.52
CA LYS A 554 24.28 -7.64 -53.10
C LYS A 554 25.32 -6.57 -53.42
N GLN A 555 26.55 -6.67 -52.87
CA GLN A 555 27.67 -5.74 -53.11
C GLN A 555 28.60 -6.21 -54.24
N THR A 556 28.49 -7.45 -54.68
CA THR A 556 29.17 -8.03 -55.83
C THR A 556 28.25 -8.10 -57.06
#